data_238c6cc999de756fc1e2ee2a6e3db5f3
#
_entry.id   238c6cc999de756fc1e2ee2a6e3db5f3
#
_cell.length_a   1.000
_cell.length_b   1.000
_cell.length_c   1.000
_cell.angle_alpha   90.00
_cell.angle_beta   90.00
_cell.angle_gamma   90.00
#
_symmetry.space_group_name_H-M   'P 1'
#
loop_
_entity.id
_entity.type
_entity.pdbx_description
1 polymer ?
#
loop_
_entity_poly.entity_id
_entity_poly.type
_entity_poly.pdbx_seq_one_letter_code
_entity_poly.pdbx_strand_id
1 'polypeptide(L)'
;PPRGNIFFQNITVAGRSIRTIPGLLNNTPVNQQKNLSLNYTQNNFMLELLPIGNSSGNMKFSWLLEGLDANWSRPSELHFINYTNLPGGNFKLHIRMYDSSLSQMIDERSLNIHVTPPFWKTWWFAAIISLCTICYIIYAFKSYSNRLKRKSTNDRLIADAAQALMQERMAQAEPGIREELPVPQSK
;
A
#
# COMPACT_ATOMS: atom_id res chain seq x y z
N PRO A 1 20.83 3.39 -48.10
CA PRO A 1 19.98 3.65 -46.92
C PRO A 1 20.87 3.72 -45.69
N PRO A 2 20.65 4.69 -44.78
CA PRO A 2 21.37 4.77 -43.56
C PRO A 2 21.16 3.48 -42.75
N ARG A 3 22.25 2.89 -42.25
CA ARG A 3 22.22 1.69 -41.44
C ARG A 3 22.70 2.05 -40.04
N GLY A 4 21.93 1.68 -39.04
CA GLY A 4 22.32 1.89 -37.65
C GLY A 4 21.47 1.05 -36.75
N ASN A 5 21.96 0.83 -35.53
CA ASN A 5 21.24 0.09 -34.48
C ASN A 5 21.25 0.90 -33.20
N ILE A 6 20.18 0.78 -32.46
CA ILE A 6 20.08 1.33 -31.08
C ILE A 6 20.71 0.34 -30.10
N PHE A 7 21.72 0.77 -29.36
CA PHE A 7 22.30 0.00 -28.27
C PHE A 7 21.89 0.57 -26.94
N PHE A 8 21.55 -0.29 -26.01
CA PHE A 8 21.37 0.07 -24.60
C PHE A 8 22.73 0.07 -23.91
N GLN A 9 23.27 1.26 -23.68
CA GLN A 9 24.57 1.43 -23.07
C GLN A 9 24.52 1.11 -21.58
N ASN A 10 23.55 1.67 -20.90
CA ASN A 10 23.36 1.47 -19.47
C ASN A 10 21.88 1.64 -19.10
N ILE A 11 21.46 0.96 -18.06
CA ILE A 11 20.17 1.17 -17.41
C ILE A 11 20.47 1.50 -15.95
N THR A 12 20.02 2.65 -15.49
CA THR A 12 20.15 3.10 -14.11
C THR A 12 18.79 3.02 -13.45
N VAL A 13 18.70 2.35 -12.31
CA VAL A 13 17.47 2.13 -11.55
C VAL A 13 17.67 2.69 -10.14
N ALA A 14 16.80 3.59 -9.71
CA ALA A 14 16.91 4.28 -8.41
C ALA A 14 18.31 4.87 -8.16
N GLY A 15 18.92 5.45 -9.18
CA GLY A 15 20.26 6.07 -9.12
C GLY A 15 21.44 5.09 -9.14
N ARG A 16 21.20 3.79 -9.32
CA ARG A 16 22.26 2.76 -9.39
C ARG A 16 22.23 2.05 -10.73
N SER A 17 23.40 1.79 -11.30
CA SER A 17 23.47 0.99 -12.53
C SER A 17 22.92 -0.42 -12.33
N ILE A 18 22.13 -0.90 -13.29
CA ILE A 18 21.56 -2.26 -13.27
C ILE A 18 22.65 -3.34 -13.12
N ARG A 19 23.88 -3.04 -13.53
CA ARG A 19 25.03 -3.95 -13.41
C ARG A 19 25.43 -4.21 -11.95
N THR A 20 25.12 -3.28 -11.05
CA THR A 20 25.46 -3.37 -9.61
C THR A 20 24.32 -3.93 -8.77
N ILE A 21 23.14 -4.12 -9.36
CA ILE A 21 21.96 -4.62 -8.63
C ILE A 21 21.82 -6.13 -8.88
N PRO A 22 21.99 -6.98 -7.85
CA PRO A 22 21.86 -8.42 -8.02
C PRO A 22 20.44 -8.82 -8.51
N GLY A 23 20.36 -9.75 -9.43
CA GLY A 23 19.09 -10.31 -9.91
C GLY A 23 18.35 -9.52 -11.00
N LEU A 24 18.76 -8.29 -11.32
CA LEU A 24 18.11 -7.51 -12.39
C LEU A 24 18.61 -7.88 -13.80
N LEU A 25 19.84 -8.31 -13.95
CA LEU A 25 20.44 -8.64 -15.25
C LEU A 25 20.22 -10.07 -15.72
N ASN A 26 19.82 -11.01 -14.86
CA ASN A 26 19.65 -12.44 -15.17
C ASN A 26 20.72 -13.00 -16.12
N ASN A 27 21.98 -12.63 -15.91
CA ASN A 27 23.16 -12.95 -16.77
C ASN A 27 23.05 -12.50 -18.24
N THR A 28 22.11 -11.63 -18.58
CA THR A 28 21.94 -11.09 -19.94
C THR A 28 22.67 -9.74 -20.05
N PRO A 29 23.45 -9.50 -21.11
CA PRO A 29 24.05 -8.19 -21.34
C PRO A 29 22.98 -7.08 -21.41
N VAL A 30 23.30 -5.89 -20.91
CA VAL A 30 22.36 -4.74 -20.89
C VAL A 30 21.72 -4.49 -22.25
N ASN A 31 22.53 -4.59 -23.32
CA ASN A 31 22.04 -4.41 -24.67
C ASN A 31 21.04 -5.47 -25.15
N GLN A 32 21.04 -6.66 -24.56
CA GLN A 32 20.13 -7.76 -24.96
C GLN A 32 18.90 -7.84 -24.05
N GLN A 33 18.79 -6.96 -23.08
CA GLN A 33 17.62 -6.93 -22.18
C GLN A 33 16.35 -6.61 -22.96
N LYS A 34 15.38 -7.51 -22.86
CA LYS A 34 14.02 -7.35 -23.42
C LYS A 34 12.99 -7.10 -22.32
N ASN A 35 13.28 -7.54 -21.09
CA ASN A 35 12.38 -7.45 -19.95
C ASN A 35 13.14 -6.88 -18.75
N LEU A 36 12.56 -5.90 -18.09
CA LEU A 36 13.07 -5.25 -16.91
C LEU A 36 12.01 -5.37 -15.79
N SER A 37 12.32 -6.11 -14.72
CA SER A 37 11.43 -6.23 -13.57
C SER A 37 11.91 -5.32 -12.46
N LEU A 38 11.10 -4.34 -12.08
CA LEU A 38 11.38 -3.35 -11.05
C LEU A 38 10.48 -3.59 -9.84
N ASN A 39 11.01 -3.34 -8.66
CA ASN A 39 10.21 -3.29 -7.44
C ASN A 39 9.58 -1.89 -7.29
N TYR A 40 8.54 -1.75 -6.50
CA TYR A 40 7.86 -0.46 -6.24
C TYR A 40 8.82 0.63 -5.69
N THR A 41 9.91 0.24 -5.02
CA THR A 41 10.98 1.16 -4.55
C THR A 41 11.97 1.55 -5.66
N GLN A 42 11.94 0.85 -6.79
CA GLN A 42 12.82 1.00 -7.95
C GLN A 42 12.09 1.63 -9.14
N ASN A 43 11.07 2.41 -8.87
CA ASN A 43 10.16 2.99 -9.88
C ASN A 43 10.72 4.18 -10.66
N ASN A 44 12.00 4.50 -10.47
CA ASN A 44 12.73 5.50 -11.24
C ASN A 44 13.79 4.79 -12.07
N PHE A 45 13.74 4.94 -13.39
CA PHE A 45 14.79 4.39 -14.23
C PHE A 45 15.23 5.39 -15.29
N MET A 46 16.49 5.31 -15.67
CA MET A 46 17.09 6.02 -16.77
C MET A 46 17.75 5.01 -17.71
N LEU A 47 17.47 5.14 -18.99
CA LEU A 47 18.05 4.32 -20.05
C LEU A 47 18.97 5.21 -20.90
N GLU A 48 20.25 4.82 -21.00
CA GLU A 48 21.24 5.46 -21.84
C GLU A 48 21.33 4.73 -23.17
N LEU A 49 21.20 5.48 -24.26
CA LEU A 49 21.21 4.98 -25.62
C LEU A 49 22.54 5.28 -26.29
N LEU A 50 23.05 4.33 -27.03
CA LEU A 50 24.21 4.51 -27.89
C LEU A 50 23.81 4.20 -29.32
N PRO A 51 23.76 5.22 -30.23
CA PRO A 51 23.56 4.96 -31.66
C PRO A 51 24.83 4.38 -32.24
N ILE A 52 24.71 3.26 -32.93
CA ILE A 52 25.80 2.68 -33.70
C ILE A 52 25.38 2.64 -35.17
N GLY A 53 26.11 3.35 -36.02
CA GLY A 53 25.80 3.39 -37.43
C GLY A 53 26.75 4.24 -38.23
N ASN A 54 26.64 4.14 -39.57
CA ASN A 54 27.51 4.80 -40.54
C ASN A 54 27.02 6.22 -40.94
N SER A 55 26.12 6.83 -40.17
CA SER A 55 25.59 8.15 -40.51
C SER A 55 26.48 9.25 -39.93
N SER A 56 26.96 10.12 -40.79
CA SER A 56 27.81 11.28 -40.44
C SER A 56 27.05 12.42 -39.75
N GLY A 57 25.78 12.21 -39.38
CA GLY A 57 24.92 13.22 -38.79
C GLY A 57 24.45 12.85 -37.38
N ASN A 58 23.98 13.86 -36.65
CA ASN A 58 23.34 13.67 -35.35
C ASN A 58 22.07 12.84 -35.49
N MET A 59 21.98 11.75 -34.78
CA MET A 59 20.80 10.91 -34.72
C MET A 59 19.78 11.47 -33.72
N LYS A 60 18.49 11.35 -34.05
CA LYS A 60 17.40 11.79 -33.18
C LYS A 60 16.59 10.59 -32.68
N PHE A 61 16.23 10.62 -31.42
CA PHE A 61 15.44 9.59 -30.79
C PHE A 61 14.05 10.10 -30.43
N SER A 62 13.06 9.26 -30.62
CA SER A 62 11.70 9.45 -30.18
C SER A 62 11.28 8.17 -29.42
N TRP A 63 10.56 8.32 -28.32
CA TRP A 63 10.14 7.20 -27.50
C TRP A 63 8.70 7.34 -27.04
N LEU A 64 8.10 6.21 -26.70
CA LEU A 64 6.76 6.09 -26.17
C LEU A 64 6.76 4.99 -25.11
N LEU A 65 6.33 5.29 -23.91
CA LEU A 65 6.05 4.29 -22.89
C LEU A 65 4.56 3.93 -22.94
N GLU A 66 4.26 2.84 -23.64
CA GLU A 66 2.91 2.30 -23.72
C GLU A 66 2.38 1.95 -22.34
N GLY A 67 1.19 2.42 -22.01
CA GLY A 67 0.58 2.30 -20.69
C GLY A 67 0.77 3.54 -19.80
N LEU A 68 1.61 4.52 -20.20
CA LEU A 68 1.80 5.78 -19.49
C LEU A 68 1.68 6.99 -20.41
N ASP A 69 2.39 6.99 -21.55
CA ASP A 69 2.43 8.12 -22.46
C ASP A 69 1.25 8.07 -23.43
N ALA A 70 0.62 9.22 -23.66
CA ALA A 70 -0.45 9.33 -24.65
C ALA A 70 0.08 9.40 -26.09
N ASN A 71 1.28 9.97 -26.30
CA ASN A 71 1.87 10.22 -27.62
C ASN A 71 3.39 10.00 -27.59
N TRP A 72 3.96 9.82 -28.77
CA TRP A 72 5.40 9.78 -28.96
C TRP A 72 6.04 11.08 -28.49
N SER A 73 7.21 10.96 -27.86
CA SER A 73 8.04 12.13 -27.56
C SER A 73 8.47 12.85 -28.84
N ARG A 74 8.73 14.14 -28.74
CA ARG A 74 9.34 14.86 -29.85
C ARG A 74 10.73 14.31 -30.12
N PRO A 75 11.10 14.06 -31.39
CA PRO A 75 12.44 13.62 -31.74
C PRO A 75 13.49 14.59 -31.19
N SER A 76 14.44 14.08 -30.43
CA SER A 76 15.52 14.88 -29.84
C SER A 76 16.86 14.18 -29.98
N GLU A 77 17.95 14.93 -29.82
CA GLU A 77 19.32 14.41 -29.82
C GLU A 77 19.76 13.88 -28.44
N LEU A 78 18.83 13.82 -27.48
CA LEU A 78 19.12 13.28 -26.15
C LEU A 78 19.33 11.76 -26.25
N HIS A 79 20.45 11.30 -25.71
CA HIS A 79 20.82 9.89 -25.68
C HIS A 79 20.37 9.19 -24.40
N PHE A 80 19.49 9.79 -23.63
CA PHE A 80 18.95 9.21 -22.41
C PHE A 80 17.44 9.43 -22.33
N ILE A 81 16.77 8.42 -21.80
CA ILE A 81 15.34 8.41 -21.51
C ILE A 81 15.19 8.26 -20.01
N ASN A 82 14.49 9.16 -19.36
CA ASN A 82 14.29 9.15 -17.91
C ASN A 82 12.80 9.11 -17.57
N TYR A 83 12.40 8.13 -16.79
CA TYR A 83 11.07 8.03 -16.18
C TYR A 83 11.18 7.96 -14.68
N THR A 84 10.39 8.78 -14.01
CA THR A 84 10.34 8.86 -12.56
C THR A 84 8.96 8.51 -12.05
N ASN A 85 8.92 7.85 -10.89
CA ASN A 85 7.68 7.51 -10.19
C ASN A 85 6.68 6.70 -11.03
N LEU A 86 7.18 5.65 -11.71
CA LEU A 86 6.32 4.73 -12.44
C LEU A 86 5.33 4.04 -11.51
N PRO A 87 4.04 4.01 -11.84
CA PRO A 87 3.07 3.23 -11.08
C PRO A 87 3.33 1.73 -11.23
N GLY A 88 2.77 0.93 -10.32
CA GLY A 88 2.78 -0.53 -10.48
C GLY A 88 1.98 -0.95 -11.72
N GLY A 89 2.57 -1.81 -12.55
CA GLY A 89 1.96 -2.26 -13.80
C GLY A 89 2.95 -2.81 -14.82
N ASN A 90 2.42 -3.09 -16.00
CA ASN A 90 3.20 -3.53 -17.16
C ASN A 90 3.25 -2.40 -18.18
N PHE A 91 4.45 -2.09 -18.62
CA PHE A 91 4.72 -1.04 -19.60
C PHE A 91 5.59 -1.59 -20.70
N LYS A 92 5.49 -1.00 -21.88
CA LYS A 92 6.37 -1.31 -23.01
C LYS A 92 6.97 -0.03 -23.55
N LEU A 93 8.27 0.12 -23.40
CA LEU A 93 9.01 1.26 -23.93
C LEU A 93 9.39 0.98 -25.37
N HIS A 94 8.87 1.79 -26.28
CA HIS A 94 9.24 1.81 -27.68
C HIS A 94 10.20 2.95 -27.94
N ILE A 95 11.26 2.71 -28.68
CA ILE A 95 12.31 3.68 -29.00
C ILE A 95 12.56 3.63 -30.50
N ARG A 96 12.47 4.77 -31.14
CA ARG A 96 12.76 4.95 -32.57
C ARG A 96 13.94 5.85 -32.74
N MET A 97 14.80 5.48 -33.67
CA MET A 97 15.95 6.27 -34.10
C MET A 97 15.74 6.77 -35.52
N TYR A 98 15.97 8.04 -35.71
CA TYR A 98 15.81 8.74 -36.97
C TYR A 98 17.13 9.37 -37.41
N ASP A 99 17.27 9.52 -38.73
CA ASP A 99 18.29 10.41 -39.30
C ASP A 99 18.07 11.87 -38.86
N SER A 100 19.12 12.66 -38.86
CA SER A 100 19.10 14.09 -38.48
C SER A 100 18.02 14.89 -39.20
N SER A 101 17.71 14.55 -40.44
CA SER A 101 16.65 15.16 -41.26
C SER A 101 15.23 14.71 -40.88
N LEU A 102 15.06 13.71 -39.99
CA LEU A 102 13.77 13.06 -39.65
C LEU A 102 13.07 12.43 -40.87
N SER A 103 13.78 12.28 -42.01
CA SER A 103 13.22 11.76 -43.24
C SER A 103 13.05 10.26 -43.25
N GLN A 104 13.85 9.54 -42.44
CA GLN A 104 13.81 8.09 -42.40
C GLN A 104 14.03 7.55 -40.99
N MET A 105 13.19 6.58 -40.58
CA MET A 105 13.41 5.76 -39.41
C MET A 105 14.51 4.73 -39.70
N ILE A 106 15.52 4.69 -38.86
CA ILE A 106 16.69 3.82 -39.03
C ILE A 106 16.52 2.51 -38.29
N ASP A 107 16.07 2.58 -37.01
CA ASP A 107 15.91 1.41 -36.14
C ASP A 107 14.79 1.64 -35.12
N GLU A 108 14.18 0.56 -34.69
CA GLU A 108 13.19 0.57 -33.62
C GLU A 108 13.48 -0.56 -32.61
N ARG A 109 13.48 -0.25 -31.33
CA ARG A 109 13.65 -1.23 -30.25
C ARG A 109 12.57 -1.08 -29.20
N SER A 110 12.28 -2.18 -28.52
CA SER A 110 11.36 -2.18 -27.40
C SER A 110 11.95 -2.86 -26.15
N LEU A 111 11.55 -2.37 -24.98
CA LEU A 111 11.87 -2.89 -23.67
C LEU A 111 10.59 -3.04 -22.85
N ASN A 112 10.28 -4.24 -22.40
CA ASN A 112 9.16 -4.48 -21.49
C ASN A 112 9.59 -4.14 -20.05
N ILE A 113 8.78 -3.38 -19.35
CA ILE A 113 9.05 -2.96 -17.99
C ILE A 113 7.88 -3.41 -17.11
N HIS A 114 8.18 -4.24 -16.13
CA HIS A 114 7.22 -4.69 -15.14
C HIS A 114 7.56 -4.07 -13.80
N VAL A 115 6.65 -3.26 -13.25
CA VAL A 115 6.78 -2.65 -11.91
C VAL A 115 5.84 -3.36 -10.95
N THR A 116 6.38 -4.07 -9.96
CA THR A 116 5.55 -4.74 -8.96
C THR A 116 4.88 -3.70 -8.05
N PRO A 117 3.55 -3.75 -7.88
CA PRO A 117 2.86 -2.84 -6.98
C PRO A 117 3.24 -3.12 -5.51
N PRO A 118 3.18 -2.11 -4.63
CA PRO A 118 3.39 -2.31 -3.22
C PRO A 118 2.32 -3.22 -2.60
N PHE A 119 2.71 -4.05 -1.63
CA PHE A 119 1.83 -5.06 -1.00
C PHE A 119 0.55 -4.48 -0.38
N TRP A 120 0.60 -3.20 0.09
CA TRP A 120 -0.58 -2.54 0.67
C TRP A 120 -1.65 -2.16 -0.35
N LYS A 121 -1.34 -2.17 -1.65
CA LYS A 121 -2.32 -1.98 -2.74
C LYS A 121 -2.97 -3.29 -3.20
N THR A 122 -2.61 -4.43 -2.60
CA THR A 122 -3.16 -5.73 -2.95
C THR A 122 -4.47 -6.00 -2.22
N TRP A 123 -5.42 -6.67 -2.86
CA TRP A 123 -6.75 -6.93 -2.32
C TRP A 123 -6.73 -7.74 -1.01
N TRP A 124 -5.80 -8.68 -0.87
CA TRP A 124 -5.67 -9.51 0.32
C TRP A 124 -5.24 -8.69 1.56
N PHE A 125 -4.41 -7.66 1.37
CA PHE A 125 -4.01 -6.75 2.45
C PHE A 125 -5.21 -5.93 2.96
N ALA A 126 -6.05 -5.43 2.05
CA ALA A 126 -7.29 -4.74 2.42
C ALA A 126 -8.25 -5.69 3.16
N ALA A 127 -8.34 -6.97 2.74
CA ALA A 127 -9.15 -7.97 3.42
C ALA A 127 -8.66 -8.25 4.85
N ILE A 128 -7.35 -8.37 5.07
CA ILE A 128 -6.77 -8.57 6.41
C ILE A 128 -7.07 -7.37 7.32
N ILE A 129 -6.84 -6.14 6.84
CA ILE A 129 -7.15 -4.94 7.64
C ILE A 129 -8.64 -4.87 7.98
N SER A 130 -9.52 -5.17 7.02
CA SER A 130 -10.96 -5.21 7.25
C SER A 130 -11.33 -6.24 8.32
N LEU A 131 -10.75 -7.43 8.26
CA LEU A 131 -10.98 -8.48 9.27
C LEU A 131 -10.49 -8.05 10.66
N CYS A 132 -9.29 -7.47 10.74
CA CYS A 132 -8.75 -6.96 12.00
C CYS A 132 -9.63 -5.86 12.62
N THR A 133 -10.16 -4.95 11.80
CA THR A 133 -11.06 -3.88 12.27
C THR A 133 -12.38 -4.45 12.79
N ILE A 134 -12.96 -5.45 12.12
CA ILE A 134 -14.17 -6.13 12.56
C ILE A 134 -13.93 -6.84 13.89
N CYS A 135 -12.84 -7.60 14.03
CA CYS A 135 -12.46 -8.27 15.28
C CYS A 135 -12.28 -7.27 16.42
N TYR A 136 -11.64 -6.13 16.15
CA TYR A 136 -11.48 -5.07 17.14
C TYR A 136 -12.82 -4.49 17.61
N ILE A 137 -13.73 -4.23 16.68
CA ILE A 137 -15.08 -3.72 17.00
C ILE A 137 -15.84 -4.72 17.87
N ILE A 138 -15.81 -6.02 17.52
CA ILE A 138 -16.47 -7.07 18.31
C ILE A 138 -15.86 -7.15 19.72
N TYR A 139 -14.54 -7.10 19.82
CA TYR A 139 -13.84 -7.10 21.11
C TYR A 139 -14.22 -5.88 21.97
N ALA A 140 -14.20 -4.69 21.38
CA ALA A 140 -14.58 -3.45 22.07
C ALA A 140 -16.03 -3.49 22.55
N PHE A 141 -16.95 -3.96 21.71
CA PHE A 141 -18.36 -4.11 22.06
C PHE A 141 -18.57 -5.10 23.20
N LYS A 142 -17.91 -6.27 23.15
CA LYS A 142 -17.95 -7.28 24.21
C LYS A 142 -17.38 -6.73 25.52
N SER A 143 -16.28 -6.02 25.47
CA SER A 143 -15.65 -5.39 26.64
C SER A 143 -16.57 -4.33 27.26
N TYR A 144 -17.19 -3.49 26.44
CA TYR A 144 -18.15 -2.49 26.89
C TYR A 144 -19.40 -3.12 27.52
N SER A 145 -19.98 -4.14 26.89
CA SER A 145 -21.13 -4.88 27.40
C SER A 145 -20.83 -5.57 28.76
N ASN A 146 -19.65 -6.15 28.90
CA ASN A 146 -19.22 -6.77 30.16
C ASN A 146 -19.04 -5.75 31.28
N ARG A 147 -18.56 -4.53 30.96
CA ARG A 147 -18.47 -3.45 31.96
C ARG A 147 -19.85 -3.00 32.45
N LEU A 148 -20.82 -2.87 31.53
CA LEU A 148 -22.20 -2.54 31.91
C LEU A 148 -22.85 -3.60 32.78
N LYS A 149 -22.68 -4.89 32.45
CA LYS A 149 -23.21 -6.00 33.24
C LYS A 149 -22.63 -6.01 34.67
N ARG A 150 -21.33 -5.75 34.81
CA ARG A 150 -20.69 -5.68 36.15
C ARG A 150 -21.24 -4.54 37.00
N LYS A 151 -21.51 -3.37 36.43
CA LYS A 151 -22.14 -2.25 37.14
C LYS A 151 -23.54 -2.62 37.63
N SER A 152 -24.39 -3.17 36.75
CA SER A 152 -25.75 -3.59 37.08
C SER A 152 -25.79 -4.67 38.16
N THR A 153 -24.83 -5.60 38.17
CA THR A 153 -24.76 -6.63 39.22
C THR A 153 -24.34 -6.04 40.58
N ASN A 154 -23.37 -5.12 40.57
CA ASN A 154 -22.96 -4.43 41.80
C ASN A 154 -24.10 -3.59 42.41
N ASP A 155 -24.83 -2.87 41.55
CA ASP A 155 -25.94 -2.03 42.00
C ASP A 155 -27.07 -2.88 42.62
N ARG A 156 -27.35 -4.07 42.07
CA ARG A 156 -28.30 -5.02 42.63
C ARG A 156 -27.83 -5.55 43.97
N LEU A 157 -26.57 -5.97 44.10
CA LEU A 157 -26.02 -6.46 45.37
C LEU A 157 -26.06 -5.40 46.47
N ILE A 158 -25.80 -4.15 46.17
CA ILE A 158 -25.90 -3.02 47.11
C ILE A 158 -27.35 -2.80 47.52
N ALA A 159 -28.30 -2.86 46.59
CA ALA A 159 -29.72 -2.70 46.88
C ALA A 159 -30.26 -3.84 47.76
N ASP A 160 -29.90 -5.10 47.46
CA ASP A 160 -30.30 -6.27 48.26
C ASP A 160 -29.72 -6.22 49.68
N ALA A 161 -28.43 -5.81 49.79
CA ALA A 161 -27.81 -5.64 51.13
C ALA A 161 -28.47 -4.51 51.94
N ALA A 162 -28.84 -3.40 51.30
CA ALA A 162 -29.54 -2.31 51.96
C ALA A 162 -30.94 -2.72 52.45
N GLN A 163 -31.68 -3.51 51.65
CA GLN A 163 -32.99 -4.06 52.02
C GLN A 163 -32.87 -5.03 53.20
N ALA A 164 -31.88 -5.92 53.21
CA ALA A 164 -31.64 -6.85 54.28
C ALA A 164 -31.37 -6.13 55.62
N LEU A 165 -30.53 -5.07 55.58
CA LEU A 165 -30.25 -4.24 56.75
C LEU A 165 -31.48 -3.49 57.28
N MET A 166 -32.35 -3.02 56.39
CA MET A 166 -33.61 -2.39 56.79
C MET A 166 -34.57 -3.38 57.47
N GLN A 167 -34.68 -4.60 56.93
CA GLN A 167 -35.52 -5.65 57.51
C GLN A 167 -35.00 -6.05 58.88
N GLU A 168 -33.70 -6.18 59.06
CA GLU A 168 -33.08 -6.50 60.34
C GLU A 168 -33.33 -5.39 61.37
N ARG A 169 -33.23 -4.13 61.04
CA ARG A 169 -33.57 -3.01 61.91
C ARG A 169 -35.04 -2.95 62.28
N MET A 170 -35.96 -3.27 61.36
CA MET A 170 -37.37 -3.31 61.65
C MET A 170 -37.71 -4.48 62.57
N ALA A 171 -37.10 -5.64 62.38
CA ALA A 171 -37.28 -6.80 63.29
C ALA A 171 -36.74 -6.54 64.70
N GLN A 172 -35.71 -5.74 64.85
CA GLN A 172 -35.18 -5.32 66.18
C GLN A 172 -36.03 -4.22 66.84
N ALA A 173 -36.79 -3.45 66.09
CA ALA A 173 -37.66 -2.39 66.59
C ALA A 173 -39.02 -2.91 67.13
N GLU A 174 -39.52 -4.06 66.63
CA GLU A 174 -40.80 -4.63 67.04
C GLU A 174 -40.85 -5.12 68.50
N PRO A 175 -39.77 -5.65 69.15
CA PRO A 175 -39.91 -6.11 70.59
C PRO A 175 -40.05 -4.94 71.60
N GLY A 176 -39.65 -3.69 71.20
CA GLY A 176 -39.73 -2.56 72.14
C GLY A 176 -41.14 -1.95 72.33
N ILE A 177 -42.08 -2.24 71.42
CA ILE A 177 -43.44 -1.65 71.47
C ILE A 177 -44.45 -2.50 72.26
N ARG A 178 -44.13 -3.74 72.58
CA ARG A 178 -45.05 -4.65 73.37
C ARG A 178 -44.97 -4.54 74.87
N GLU A 179 -44.07 -3.79 75.46
CA GLU A 179 -43.87 -3.74 76.92
C GLU A 179 -44.52 -2.51 77.60
N GLU A 180 -45.17 -1.59 76.87
CA GLU A 180 -45.81 -0.40 77.47
C GLU A 180 -47.33 -0.31 77.24
N LEU A 181 -48.07 -1.41 77.38
CA LEU A 181 -49.54 -1.32 77.50
C LEU A 181 -49.93 -1.53 78.96
N PRO A 182 -50.40 -0.52 79.69
CA PRO A 182 -50.88 -0.67 81.01
C PRO A 182 -52.20 -1.48 81.05
N VAL A 183 -52.24 -2.51 81.89
CA VAL A 183 -53.43 -3.35 82.16
C VAL A 183 -54.53 -2.48 82.79
N PRO A 184 -55.74 -2.40 82.22
CA PRO A 184 -56.82 -1.70 82.87
C PRO A 184 -57.30 -2.55 84.07
N GLN A 185 -57.23 -1.97 85.27
CA GLN A 185 -57.82 -2.57 86.47
C GLN A 185 -59.34 -2.40 86.47
N SER A 186 -60.07 -3.54 86.46
CA SER A 186 -61.49 -3.63 86.66
C SER A 186 -61.86 -3.41 88.15
N LYS A 187 -62.76 -2.48 88.38
CA LYS A 187 -63.66 -2.47 89.52
C LYS A 187 -65.02 -2.82 89.02
#